data_ad1013819b7694b24e16055476c8d8d1
#
_entry.id   ad1013819b7694b24e16055476c8d8d1
#
_cell.length_a   1.000
_cell.length_b   1.000
_cell.length_c   1.000
_cell.angle_alpha   90.00
_cell.angle_beta   90.00
_cell.angle_gamma   90.00
#
_symmetry.space_group_name_H-M   'P 1'
#
loop_
_entity.id
_entity.type
_entity.pdbx_description
1 polymer ?
#
loop_
_entity_poly.entity_id
_entity_poly.type
_entity_poly.pdbx_seq_one_letter_code
_entity_poly.pdbx_strand_id
1 'polypeptide(L)'
;MSIKTYFKNKKLEKVLEDKYTSLRAYQNYKEVVENDLNVMLNTEIVDWVDYECVDELKLELNRLDYLIENVQSDIKILLDKLIVVGW
;
A
#
# COMPACT_ATOMS: atom_id res chain seq x y z
N MET A 1 -33.51 -0.91 -5.98
CA MET A 1 -32.35 -0.02 -6.12
C MET A 1 -32.54 0.90 -7.32
N SER A 2 -32.29 2.18 -7.18
CA SER A 2 -32.44 3.14 -8.29
C SER A 2 -31.26 3.02 -9.27
N ILE A 3 -31.47 3.50 -10.50
CA ILE A 3 -30.42 3.53 -11.52
C ILE A 3 -29.21 4.37 -11.03
N LYS A 4 -29.48 5.49 -10.35
CA LYS A 4 -28.43 6.34 -9.80
C LYS A 4 -27.58 5.58 -8.77
N THR A 5 -28.21 4.82 -7.90
CA THR A 5 -27.53 4.01 -6.89
C THR A 5 -26.68 2.93 -7.54
N TYR A 6 -27.21 2.27 -8.59
CA TYR A 6 -26.47 1.26 -9.34
C TYR A 6 -25.18 1.82 -9.94
N PHE A 7 -25.26 2.96 -10.63
CA PHE A 7 -24.08 3.58 -11.26
C PHE A 7 -23.09 4.08 -10.20
N LYS A 8 -23.57 4.61 -9.08
CA LYS A 8 -22.72 5.04 -8.00
C LYS A 8 -21.93 3.86 -7.41
N ASN A 9 -22.59 2.71 -7.21
CA ASN A 9 -21.92 1.51 -6.74
C ASN A 9 -20.88 1.00 -7.73
N LYS A 10 -21.17 1.05 -9.03
CA LYS A 10 -20.21 0.65 -10.07
C LYS A 10 -18.95 1.51 -10.04
N LYS A 11 -19.09 2.82 -9.85
CA LYS A 11 -17.93 3.72 -9.72
C LYS A 11 -17.12 3.39 -8.46
N LEU A 12 -17.81 3.17 -7.33
CA LEU A 12 -17.15 2.82 -6.08
C LEU A 12 -16.41 1.48 -6.17
N GLU A 13 -17.02 0.48 -6.80
CA GLU A 13 -16.39 -0.82 -7.03
C GLU A 13 -15.11 -0.69 -7.85
N LYS A 14 -15.12 0.11 -8.89
CA LYS A 14 -13.94 0.34 -9.72
C LYS A 14 -12.83 1.03 -8.94
N VAL A 15 -13.17 2.06 -8.17
CA VAL A 15 -12.20 2.76 -7.32
C VAL A 15 -11.61 1.79 -6.29
N LEU A 16 -12.45 0.93 -5.68
CA LEU A 16 -11.99 -0.11 -4.76
C LEU A 16 -11.02 -1.07 -5.43
N GLU A 17 -11.33 -1.53 -6.63
CA GLU A 17 -10.47 -2.44 -7.38
C GLU A 17 -9.10 -1.79 -7.62
N ASP A 18 -9.09 -0.52 -8.02
CA ASP A 18 -7.86 0.24 -8.23
C ASP A 18 -7.06 0.38 -6.92
N LYS A 19 -7.76 0.61 -5.79
CA LYS A 19 -7.12 0.71 -4.47
C LYS A 19 -6.51 -0.62 -4.04
N TYR A 20 -7.20 -1.74 -4.25
CA TYR A 20 -6.67 -3.06 -3.94
C TYR A 20 -5.45 -3.38 -4.80
N THR A 21 -5.46 -3.00 -6.07
CA THR A 21 -4.32 -3.18 -6.97
C THR A 21 -3.12 -2.38 -6.45
N SER A 22 -3.33 -1.12 -6.06
CA SER A 22 -2.28 -0.28 -5.49
C SER A 22 -1.75 -0.86 -4.19
N LEU A 23 -2.63 -1.33 -3.31
CA LEU A 23 -2.24 -1.95 -2.04
C LEU A 23 -1.33 -3.15 -2.27
N ARG A 24 -1.73 -4.04 -3.19
CA ARG A 24 -0.94 -5.22 -3.53
C ARG A 24 0.44 -4.84 -4.07
N ALA A 25 0.49 -3.84 -4.96
CA ALA A 25 1.75 -3.36 -5.52
C ALA A 25 2.68 -2.81 -4.43
N TYR A 26 2.16 -2.02 -3.49
CA TYR A 26 2.95 -1.49 -2.38
C TYR A 26 3.42 -2.59 -1.45
N GLN A 27 2.57 -3.56 -1.13
CA GLN A 27 2.93 -4.69 -0.27
C GLN A 27 4.03 -5.55 -0.90
N ASN A 28 3.93 -5.82 -2.20
CA ASN A 28 4.94 -6.57 -2.93
C ASN A 28 6.28 -5.83 -2.96
N TYR A 29 6.24 -4.53 -3.21
CA TYR A 29 7.44 -3.69 -3.22
C TYR A 29 8.07 -3.61 -1.83
N LYS A 30 7.24 -3.47 -0.79
CA LYS A 30 7.71 -3.49 0.60
C LYS A 30 8.46 -4.79 0.91
N GLU A 31 7.92 -5.92 0.49
CA GLU A 31 8.58 -7.21 0.69
C GLU A 31 9.96 -7.26 0.03
N VAL A 32 10.08 -6.74 -1.19
CA VAL A 32 11.37 -6.66 -1.90
C VAL A 32 12.36 -5.79 -1.11
N VAL A 33 11.92 -4.63 -0.63
CA VAL A 33 12.78 -3.72 0.14
C VAL A 33 13.19 -4.35 1.47
N GLU A 34 12.27 -5.03 2.15
CA GLU A 34 12.58 -5.75 3.41
C GLU A 34 13.62 -6.84 3.17
N ASN A 35 13.49 -7.61 2.09
CA ASN A 35 14.45 -8.65 1.75
C ASN A 35 15.83 -8.06 1.46
N ASP A 36 15.89 -6.96 0.70
CA ASP A 36 17.14 -6.27 0.41
C ASP A 36 17.80 -5.75 1.69
N LEU A 37 17.01 -5.17 2.59
CA LEU A 37 17.51 -4.70 3.88
C LEU A 37 18.05 -5.85 4.72
N ASN A 38 17.33 -6.98 4.77
CA ASN A 38 17.76 -8.16 5.52
C ASN A 38 19.07 -8.71 4.99
N VAL A 39 19.24 -8.76 3.66
CA VAL A 39 20.49 -9.19 3.04
C VAL A 39 21.64 -8.26 3.45
N MET A 40 21.42 -6.96 3.41
CA MET A 40 22.44 -5.98 3.80
C MET A 40 22.79 -6.07 5.28
N LEU A 41 21.80 -6.26 6.15
CA LEU A 41 22.04 -6.37 7.60
C LEU A 41 22.76 -7.66 7.98
N ASN A 42 22.58 -8.73 7.19
CA ASN A 42 23.25 -10.01 7.42
C ASN A 42 24.63 -10.08 6.75
N THR A 43 24.98 -9.09 5.96
CA THR A 43 26.30 -8.98 5.32
C THR A 43 27.20 -8.09 6.18
N GLU A 44 28.49 -8.41 6.24
CA GLU A 44 29.44 -7.57 6.97
C GLU A 44 29.53 -6.19 6.32
N ILE A 45 29.19 -5.16 7.09
CA ILE A 45 29.25 -3.76 6.62
C ILE A 45 30.66 -3.24 6.86
N VAL A 46 31.38 -2.98 5.76
CA VAL A 46 32.79 -2.57 5.81
C VAL A 46 32.96 -1.09 5.46
N ASP A 47 31.99 -0.50 4.75
CA ASP A 47 32.07 0.86 4.20
C ASP A 47 30.89 1.71 4.68
N TRP A 48 31.13 3.03 4.85
CA TRP A 48 30.08 3.97 5.22
C TRP A 48 28.97 4.06 4.16
N VAL A 49 29.27 3.76 2.90
CA VAL A 49 28.26 3.70 1.83
C VAL A 49 27.20 2.65 2.12
N ASP A 50 27.61 1.53 2.70
CA ASP A 50 26.67 0.46 3.07
C ASP A 50 25.71 0.93 4.17
N TYR A 51 26.19 1.71 5.14
CA TYR A 51 25.33 2.32 6.16
C TYR A 51 24.34 3.30 5.56
N GLU A 52 24.77 4.10 4.59
CA GLU A 52 23.91 5.03 3.88
C GLU A 52 22.80 4.29 3.11
N CYS A 53 23.15 3.21 2.43
CA CYS A 53 22.17 2.35 1.74
C CYS A 53 21.17 1.73 2.70
N VAL A 54 21.61 1.27 3.86
CA VAL A 54 20.71 0.74 4.90
C VAL A 54 19.74 1.81 5.36
N ASP A 55 20.21 3.01 5.62
CA ASP A 55 19.37 4.12 6.06
C ASP A 55 18.35 4.49 4.98
N GLU A 56 18.74 4.52 3.71
CA GLU A 56 17.82 4.77 2.60
C GLU A 56 16.73 3.71 2.52
N LEU A 57 17.07 2.43 2.67
CA LEU A 57 16.09 1.35 2.68
C LEU A 57 15.12 1.46 3.84
N LYS A 58 15.61 1.85 5.03
CA LYS A 58 14.74 2.08 6.20
C LYS A 58 13.76 3.22 5.96
N LEU A 59 14.22 4.32 5.35
CA LEU A 59 13.36 5.44 4.99
C LEU A 59 12.31 5.02 3.97
N GLU A 60 12.69 4.21 2.99
CA GLU A 60 11.77 3.70 1.98
C GLU A 60 10.69 2.80 2.61
N LEU A 61 11.06 1.96 3.59
CA LEU A 61 10.09 1.14 4.33
C LEU A 61 9.09 2.01 5.09
N ASN A 62 9.55 3.07 5.74
CA ASN A 62 8.66 3.99 6.45
C ASN A 62 7.69 4.69 5.49
N ARG A 63 8.17 5.09 4.31
CA ARG A 63 7.33 5.68 3.28
C ARG A 63 6.28 4.70 2.78
N LEU A 64 6.67 3.45 2.54
CA LEU A 64 5.76 2.40 2.08
C LEU A 64 4.71 2.07 3.14
N ASP A 65 5.08 1.99 4.41
CA ASP A 65 4.13 1.77 5.50
C ASP A 65 3.08 2.87 5.54
N TYR A 66 3.49 4.12 5.38
CA TYR A 66 2.58 5.27 5.34
C TYR A 66 1.61 5.17 4.14
N LEU A 67 2.13 4.83 2.95
CA LEU A 67 1.30 4.67 1.75
C LEU A 67 0.31 3.53 1.90
N ILE A 68 0.73 2.41 2.47
CA ILE A 68 -0.13 1.25 2.73
C ILE A 68 -1.25 1.61 3.69
N GLU A 69 -0.94 2.29 4.79
CA GLU A 69 -1.96 2.73 5.75
C GLU A 69 -2.98 3.65 5.10
N ASN A 70 -2.54 4.59 4.26
CA ASN A 70 -3.43 5.50 3.56
C ASN A 70 -4.36 4.76 2.61
N VAL A 71 -3.85 3.80 1.85
CA VAL A 71 -4.68 3.01 0.92
C VAL A 71 -5.67 2.15 1.70
N GLN A 72 -5.25 1.53 2.79
CA GLN A 72 -6.14 0.72 3.64
C GLN A 72 -7.26 1.57 4.24
N SER A 73 -6.94 2.78 4.69
CA SER A 73 -7.93 3.72 5.20
C SER A 73 -8.93 4.12 4.12
N ASP A 74 -8.47 4.41 2.91
CA ASP A 74 -9.32 4.73 1.77
C ASP A 74 -10.25 3.57 1.43
N ILE A 75 -9.74 2.33 1.43
CA ILE A 75 -10.54 1.13 1.18
C ILE A 75 -11.65 1.00 2.22
N LYS A 76 -11.34 1.21 3.48
CA LYS A 76 -12.32 1.14 4.57
C LYS A 76 -13.44 2.15 4.36
N ILE A 77 -13.10 3.38 4.01
CA ILE A 77 -14.08 4.44 3.74
C ILE A 77 -14.95 4.05 2.55
N LEU A 78 -14.36 3.53 1.48
CA LEU A 78 -15.12 3.12 0.29
C LEU A 78 -16.03 1.94 0.57
N LEU A 79 -15.60 0.96 1.37
CA LEU A 79 -16.43 -0.17 1.77
C LEU A 79 -17.64 0.29 2.59
N ASP A 80 -17.44 1.24 3.51
CA ASP A 80 -18.53 1.81 4.29
C ASP A 80 -19.55 2.51 3.39
N LYS A 81 -19.09 3.22 2.36
CA LYS A 81 -19.98 3.87 1.40
C LYS A 81 -20.78 2.85 0.58
N LEU A 82 -20.18 1.74 0.17
CA LEU A 82 -20.88 0.68 -0.56
C LEU A 82 -21.98 0.05 0.29
N ILE A 83 -21.71 -0.21 1.56
CA ILE A 83 -22.70 -0.79 2.48
C ILE A 83 -23.91 0.14 2.60
N VAL A 84 -23.70 1.44 2.77
CA VAL A 84 -24.76 2.43 2.90
C VAL A 84 -25.56 2.57 1.60
N VAL A 85 -24.89 2.57 0.45
CA VAL A 85 -25.49 2.80 -0.87
C VAL A 85 -26.13 1.52 -1.42
N GLY A 86 -25.67 0.35 -1.01
CA GLY A 86 -26.16 -0.95 -1.47
C GLY A 86 -27.56 -1.29 -1.02
N TRP A 87 -28.13 -0.56 -0.07
CA TRP A 87 -29.48 -0.73 0.47
C TRP A 87 -30.32 0.52 0.23
#